data_367e97a608509083c8f3e7690b821d08
#
_entry.id   367e97a608509083c8f3e7690b821d08
#
_cell.length_a   1.000
_cell.length_b   1.000
_cell.length_c   1.000
_cell.angle_alpha   90.00
_cell.angle_beta   90.00
_cell.angle_gamma   90.00
#
_symmetry.space_group_name_H-M   'P 1'
#
loop_
_entity.id
_entity.type
_entity.pdbx_description
1 polymer ?
#
loop_
_entity_poly.entity_id
_entity_poly.type
_entity_poly.pdbx_seq_one_letter_code
_entity_poly.pdbx_strand_id
1 'polypeptide(L)'
;MKEDSITSKQKQPFAMTPRQKQPAAMTPRQKKAALVKKQRQNWRRQVQNQVNKNEIPNPCHCGFVVFDLEGAGFLEEDITEIAAIRISPSGEIQEIYQQLVRPITKLNKRVVAITGITEDMLADKPKLPDVLDGFFAFIGDSIVMGHDIGYNDIMNINMACRRFHRQDLFLPRFLDTERIAKRMLPTQTGGKFGLDALLKYYNLQAEGEHRALVDCYSALALYQCLLRDYETGKH
;
A
#
# COMPACT_ATOMS: atom_id res chain seq x y z
N MET A 1 66.19 61.97 -15.28
CA MET A 1 66.17 60.95 -14.22
C MET A 1 64.75 60.38 -14.19
N LYS A 2 64.55 59.19 -14.70
CA LYS A 2 63.28 58.49 -14.71
C LYS A 2 63.50 57.20 -13.95
N GLU A 3 62.77 57.01 -12.83
CA GLU A 3 62.78 55.80 -12.05
C GLU A 3 61.76 54.85 -12.64
N ASP A 4 62.19 53.61 -12.96
CA ASP A 4 61.37 52.52 -13.42
C ASP A 4 60.87 51.76 -12.22
N SER A 5 59.54 51.71 -12.05
CA SER A 5 58.86 50.88 -11.02
C SER A 5 58.57 49.50 -11.57
N ILE A 6 59.21 48.49 -10.98
CA ILE A 6 58.99 47.06 -11.29
C ILE A 6 57.80 46.58 -10.48
N THR A 7 56.72 46.29 -11.17
CA THR A 7 55.52 45.60 -10.56
C THR A 7 55.76 44.12 -10.51
N SER A 8 55.85 43.55 -9.26
CA SER A 8 55.89 42.12 -8.97
C SER A 8 54.54 41.52 -9.17
N LYS A 9 54.36 40.61 -10.16
CA LYS A 9 53.17 39.72 -10.30
C LYS A 9 53.22 38.64 -9.25
N GLN A 10 52.36 38.73 -8.26
CA GLN A 10 52.08 37.64 -7.32
C GLN A 10 51.36 36.51 -8.07
N LYS A 11 51.99 35.32 -8.09
CA LYS A 11 51.35 34.05 -8.53
C LYS A 11 50.36 33.59 -7.47
N GLN A 12 49.06 33.56 -7.82
CA GLN A 12 48.06 32.93 -7.00
C GLN A 12 48.28 31.39 -6.94
N PRO A 13 48.09 30.74 -5.79
CA PRO A 13 48.24 29.30 -5.68
C PRO A 13 47.06 28.60 -6.38
N PHE A 14 47.41 27.60 -7.17
CA PHE A 14 46.46 26.72 -7.88
C PHE A 14 45.58 25.96 -6.85
N ALA A 15 44.30 26.26 -6.76
CA ALA A 15 43.37 25.54 -5.92
C ALA A 15 43.20 24.09 -6.45
N MET A 16 43.68 23.12 -5.69
CA MET A 16 43.44 21.70 -5.99
C MET A 16 41.95 21.37 -5.83
N THR A 17 41.27 21.07 -6.91
CA THR A 17 39.92 20.52 -6.92
C THR A 17 39.87 19.22 -6.10
N PRO A 18 38.88 19.02 -5.18
CA PRO A 18 38.76 17.79 -4.43
C PRO A 18 38.58 16.61 -5.38
N ARG A 19 39.45 15.61 -5.30
CA ARG A 19 39.27 14.32 -5.99
C ARG A 19 37.93 13.74 -5.58
N GLN A 20 36.96 13.68 -6.49
CA GLN A 20 35.72 12.91 -6.31
C GLN A 20 36.11 11.44 -6.04
N LYS A 21 35.81 10.96 -4.83
CA LYS A 21 36.00 9.55 -4.49
C LYS A 21 35.12 8.72 -5.41
N GLN A 22 35.70 7.91 -6.28
CA GLN A 22 34.94 6.92 -7.05
C GLN A 22 34.25 5.97 -6.06
N PRO A 23 32.96 5.64 -6.27
CA PRO A 23 32.25 4.71 -5.40
C PRO A 23 32.97 3.36 -5.39
N ALA A 24 33.20 2.82 -4.19
CA ALA A 24 33.87 1.53 -4.02
C ALA A 24 33.10 0.42 -4.74
N ALA A 25 33.83 -0.48 -5.42
CA ALA A 25 33.23 -1.61 -6.13
C ALA A 25 32.44 -2.52 -5.17
N MET A 26 31.23 -2.88 -5.55
CA MET A 26 30.36 -3.74 -4.72
C MET A 26 31.01 -5.12 -4.52
N THR A 27 30.94 -5.63 -3.28
CA THR A 27 31.34 -6.99 -2.93
C THR A 27 30.42 -8.04 -3.61
N PRO A 28 30.85 -9.29 -3.76
CA PRO A 28 30.01 -10.36 -4.31
C PRO A 28 28.68 -10.52 -3.57
N ARG A 29 28.67 -10.38 -2.22
CA ARG A 29 27.45 -10.43 -1.39
C ARG A 29 26.50 -9.26 -1.70
N GLN A 30 27.03 -8.06 -1.85
CA GLN A 30 26.24 -6.88 -2.23
C GLN A 30 25.65 -7.00 -3.64
N LYS A 31 26.43 -7.53 -4.60
CA LYS A 31 25.96 -7.81 -5.97
C LYS A 31 24.80 -8.81 -5.98
N LYS A 32 24.92 -9.92 -5.20
CA LYS A 32 23.86 -10.92 -5.05
C LYS A 32 22.60 -10.31 -4.43
N ALA A 33 22.73 -9.53 -3.38
CA ALA A 33 21.59 -8.85 -2.74
C ALA A 33 20.91 -7.86 -3.69
N ALA A 34 21.68 -7.08 -4.45
CA ALA A 34 21.16 -6.14 -5.45
C ALA A 34 20.40 -6.87 -6.58
N LEU A 35 20.91 -8.04 -7.02
CA LEU A 35 20.25 -8.86 -8.03
C LEU A 35 18.89 -9.39 -7.53
N VAL A 36 18.84 -9.93 -6.31
CA VAL A 36 17.60 -10.41 -5.68
C VAL A 36 16.59 -9.28 -5.55
N LYS A 37 17.03 -8.11 -5.08
CA LYS A 37 16.17 -6.91 -4.99
C LYS A 37 15.61 -6.52 -6.35
N LYS A 38 16.44 -6.51 -7.41
CA LYS A 38 16.01 -6.19 -8.78
C LYS A 38 15.00 -7.21 -9.31
N GLN A 39 15.23 -8.50 -9.07
CA GLN A 39 14.29 -9.58 -9.47
C GLN A 39 12.93 -9.41 -8.75
N ARG A 40 12.93 -9.11 -7.43
CA ARG A 40 11.71 -8.83 -6.66
C ARG A 40 10.94 -7.64 -7.25
N GLN A 41 11.64 -6.54 -7.56
CA GLN A 41 11.01 -5.35 -8.15
C GLN A 41 10.43 -5.61 -9.55
N ASN A 42 11.15 -6.36 -10.39
CA ASN A 42 10.66 -6.70 -11.74
C ASN A 42 9.40 -7.57 -11.65
N TRP A 43 9.40 -8.60 -10.79
CA TRP A 43 8.24 -9.45 -10.57
C TRP A 43 7.06 -8.62 -10.05
N ARG A 44 7.26 -7.77 -9.03
CA ARG A 44 6.22 -6.88 -8.51
C ARG A 44 5.60 -6.03 -9.63
N ARG A 45 6.43 -5.43 -10.49
CA ARG A 45 5.94 -4.65 -11.63
C ARG A 45 5.09 -5.47 -12.59
N GLN A 46 5.51 -6.71 -12.89
CA GLN A 46 4.76 -7.60 -13.78
C GLN A 46 3.39 -7.95 -13.19
N VAL A 47 3.33 -8.33 -11.91
CA VAL A 47 2.08 -8.64 -11.23
C VAL A 47 1.19 -7.39 -11.13
N GLN A 48 1.75 -6.22 -10.77
CA GLN A 48 1.00 -4.96 -10.72
C GLN A 48 0.36 -4.61 -12.06
N ASN A 49 1.04 -4.86 -13.16
CA ASN A 49 0.47 -4.65 -14.50
C ASN A 49 -0.70 -5.60 -14.79
N GLN A 50 -0.72 -6.80 -14.23
CA GLN A 50 -1.84 -7.72 -14.34
C GLN A 50 -3.00 -7.28 -13.43
N VAL A 51 -2.71 -6.93 -12.17
CA VAL A 51 -3.69 -6.39 -11.21
C VAL A 51 -4.42 -5.19 -11.85
N ASN A 52 -3.68 -4.22 -12.39
CA ASN A 52 -4.28 -3.01 -12.97
C ASN A 52 -5.27 -3.27 -14.11
N LYS A 53 -5.16 -4.40 -14.82
CA LYS A 53 -6.11 -4.77 -15.89
C LYS A 53 -7.48 -5.19 -15.34
N ASN A 54 -7.55 -5.54 -14.08
CA ASN A 54 -8.75 -6.02 -13.41
C ASN A 54 -9.48 -4.89 -12.65
N GLU A 55 -8.99 -3.65 -12.74
CA GLU A 55 -9.62 -2.49 -12.12
C GLU A 55 -10.98 -2.18 -12.77
N ILE A 56 -11.98 -1.91 -11.94
CA ILE A 56 -13.26 -1.32 -12.35
C ILE A 56 -13.14 0.19 -12.12
N PRO A 57 -13.10 0.99 -13.19
CA PRO A 57 -12.68 2.39 -13.08
C PRO A 57 -13.70 3.30 -12.41
N ASN A 58 -14.99 2.95 -12.47
CA ASN A 58 -16.09 3.77 -11.98
C ASN A 58 -16.89 3.05 -10.90
N PRO A 59 -17.53 3.79 -9.98
CA PRO A 59 -18.49 3.21 -9.04
C PRO A 59 -19.62 2.50 -9.79
N CYS A 60 -20.16 1.43 -9.19
CA CYS A 60 -21.25 0.65 -9.74
C CYS A 60 -22.11 0.04 -8.64
N HIS A 61 -23.40 -0.20 -8.95
CA HIS A 61 -24.27 -1.02 -8.09
C HIS A 61 -23.97 -2.49 -8.34
N CYS A 62 -23.11 -3.06 -7.49
CA CYS A 62 -22.78 -4.49 -7.53
C CYS A 62 -22.49 -4.99 -6.12
N GLY A 63 -22.64 -6.30 -5.91
CA GLY A 63 -22.11 -6.93 -4.71
C GLY A 63 -20.60 -7.03 -4.79
N PHE A 64 -19.92 -6.83 -3.66
CA PHE A 64 -18.47 -6.92 -3.56
C PHE A 64 -18.03 -7.32 -2.14
N VAL A 65 -16.76 -7.62 -1.99
CA VAL A 65 -16.13 -7.82 -0.69
C VAL A 65 -15.15 -6.68 -0.45
N VAL A 66 -15.44 -5.84 0.57
CA VAL A 66 -14.45 -4.89 1.08
C VAL A 66 -13.40 -5.67 1.83
N PHE A 67 -12.11 -5.40 1.63
CA PHE A 67 -11.10 -5.93 2.53
C PHE A 67 -9.94 -4.96 2.73
N ASP A 68 -9.26 -5.13 3.86
CA ASP A 68 -8.10 -4.36 4.28
C ASP A 68 -7.12 -5.24 5.07
N LEU A 69 -5.85 -4.85 5.11
CA LEU A 69 -4.76 -5.56 5.74
C LEU A 69 -3.95 -4.66 6.65
N GLU A 70 -3.62 -5.15 7.86
CA GLU A 70 -2.57 -4.56 8.68
C GLU A 70 -1.27 -5.35 8.56
N GLY A 71 -0.14 -4.66 8.61
CA GLY A 71 1.19 -5.25 8.47
C GLY A 71 2.10 -5.05 9.67
N ALA A 72 3.14 -5.88 9.81
CA ALA A 72 4.16 -5.75 10.86
C ALA A 72 5.10 -4.52 10.65
N GLY A 73 5.06 -3.89 9.48
CA GLY A 73 5.75 -2.64 9.17
C GLY A 73 7.18 -2.77 8.65
N PHE A 74 7.70 -3.99 8.41
CA PHE A 74 9.04 -4.22 7.86
C PHE A 74 9.02 -4.90 6.48
N LEU A 75 8.08 -5.80 6.26
CA LEU A 75 7.91 -6.53 5.02
C LEU A 75 6.45 -6.38 4.57
N GLU A 76 6.25 -6.11 3.30
CA GLU A 76 4.93 -5.93 2.70
C GLU A 76 4.05 -7.19 2.84
N GLU A 77 4.67 -8.37 2.80
CA GLU A 77 4.02 -9.68 2.94
C GLU A 77 3.88 -10.17 4.39
N ASP A 78 4.26 -9.37 5.38
CA ASP A 78 4.20 -9.76 6.80
C ASP A 78 2.96 -9.16 7.47
N ILE A 79 1.83 -9.77 7.18
CA ILE A 79 0.49 -9.34 7.56
C ILE A 79 0.20 -9.72 9.01
N THR A 80 -0.45 -8.84 9.76
CA THR A 80 -0.84 -9.01 11.18
C THR A 80 -2.34 -9.08 11.41
N GLU A 81 -3.14 -8.50 10.49
CA GLU A 81 -4.59 -8.61 10.50
C GLU A 81 -5.12 -8.66 9.07
N ILE A 82 -6.16 -9.43 8.85
CA ILE A 82 -6.97 -9.43 7.63
C ILE A 82 -8.40 -9.21 8.07
N ALA A 83 -9.09 -8.24 7.49
CA ALA A 83 -10.52 -8.07 7.65
C ALA A 83 -11.21 -7.98 6.28
N ALA A 84 -12.44 -8.49 6.21
CA ALA A 84 -13.25 -8.38 5.01
C ALA A 84 -14.73 -8.34 5.36
N ILE A 85 -15.51 -7.59 4.56
CA ILE A 85 -16.96 -7.45 4.70
C ILE A 85 -17.61 -7.73 3.36
N ARG A 86 -18.52 -8.71 3.31
CA ARG A 86 -19.32 -9.02 2.13
C ARG A 86 -20.53 -8.09 2.05
N ILE A 87 -20.68 -7.41 0.94
CA ILE A 87 -21.76 -6.45 0.66
C ILE A 87 -22.63 -6.98 -0.47
N SER A 88 -23.94 -7.00 -0.25
CA SER A 88 -24.92 -7.33 -1.28
C SER A 88 -25.03 -6.23 -2.35
N PRO A 89 -25.65 -6.50 -3.51
CA PRO A 89 -25.96 -5.45 -4.49
C PRO A 89 -26.89 -4.35 -3.96
N SER A 90 -27.68 -4.63 -2.90
CA SER A 90 -28.51 -3.64 -2.19
C SER A 90 -27.71 -2.78 -1.19
N GLY A 91 -26.41 -3.06 -1.00
CA GLY A 91 -25.55 -2.32 -0.05
C GLY A 91 -25.60 -2.84 1.39
N GLU A 92 -26.24 -3.99 1.64
CA GLU A 92 -26.36 -4.58 2.97
C GLU A 92 -25.14 -5.46 3.31
N ILE A 93 -24.71 -5.42 4.56
CA ILE A 93 -23.66 -6.30 5.08
C ILE A 93 -24.24 -7.71 5.24
N GLN A 94 -23.63 -8.69 4.58
CA GLN A 94 -24.04 -10.09 4.61
C GLN A 94 -23.19 -10.93 5.56
N GLU A 95 -21.87 -10.71 5.54
CA GLU A 95 -20.92 -11.52 6.26
C GLU A 95 -19.66 -10.72 6.59
N ILE A 96 -19.01 -11.00 7.71
CA ILE A 96 -17.77 -10.38 8.17
C ILE A 96 -16.73 -11.47 8.41
N TYR A 97 -15.54 -11.26 7.87
CA TYR A 97 -14.33 -12.03 8.14
C TYR A 97 -13.32 -11.15 8.86
N GLN A 98 -12.78 -11.62 9.97
CA GLN A 98 -11.69 -10.92 10.67
C GLN A 98 -10.74 -11.93 11.29
N GLN A 99 -9.45 -11.80 11.01
CA GLN A 99 -8.45 -12.72 11.50
C GLN A 99 -7.15 -11.99 11.84
N LEU A 100 -6.74 -12.07 13.11
CA LEU A 100 -5.39 -11.72 13.52
C LEU A 100 -4.40 -12.80 13.08
N VAL A 101 -3.24 -12.39 12.63
CA VAL A 101 -2.22 -13.25 12.02
C VAL A 101 -0.89 -13.04 12.73
N ARG A 102 -0.24 -14.13 13.13
CA ARG A 102 1.09 -14.06 13.73
C ARG A 102 2.15 -13.78 12.65
N PRO A 103 2.83 -12.63 12.72
CA PRO A 103 3.84 -12.26 11.73
C PRO A 103 5.12 -13.08 11.89
N ILE A 104 6.01 -13.00 10.87
CA ILE A 104 7.33 -13.63 10.89
C ILE A 104 8.34 -12.73 11.60
N THR A 105 8.21 -11.42 11.40
CA THR A 105 9.08 -10.41 12.02
C THR A 105 8.44 -9.84 13.29
N LYS A 106 9.25 -9.23 14.13
CA LYS A 106 8.74 -8.44 15.26
C LYS A 106 7.96 -7.23 14.75
N LEU A 107 7.01 -6.77 15.55
CA LEU A 107 6.25 -5.57 15.23
C LEU A 107 7.14 -4.32 15.26
N ASN A 108 6.93 -3.46 14.29
CA ASN A 108 7.49 -2.11 14.33
C ASN A 108 6.74 -1.29 15.40
N LYS A 109 7.46 -0.63 16.30
CA LYS A 109 6.86 0.19 17.37
C LYS A 109 5.87 1.24 16.86
N ARG A 110 6.12 1.80 15.67
CA ARG A 110 5.22 2.77 15.04
C ARG A 110 3.90 2.11 14.63
N VAL A 111 3.94 0.88 14.11
CA VAL A 111 2.74 0.12 13.75
C VAL A 111 1.92 -0.18 15.00
N VAL A 112 2.54 -0.66 16.07
CA VAL A 112 1.85 -0.89 17.37
C VAL A 112 1.14 0.38 17.85
N ALA A 113 1.80 1.54 17.74
CA ALA A 113 1.21 2.82 18.16
C ALA A 113 0.03 3.28 17.30
N ILE A 114 -0.03 2.84 16.03
CA ILE A 114 -1.08 3.22 15.08
C ILE A 114 -2.25 2.23 15.16
N THR A 115 -1.96 0.92 15.14
CA THR A 115 -2.97 -0.14 15.03
C THR A 115 -3.47 -0.66 16.38
N GLY A 116 -2.76 -0.39 17.46
CA GLY A 116 -3.00 -1.00 18.77
C GLY A 116 -2.71 -2.50 18.84
N ILE A 117 -2.29 -3.14 17.73
CA ILE A 117 -1.97 -4.57 17.69
C ILE A 117 -0.62 -4.81 18.38
N THR A 118 -0.60 -5.64 19.43
CA THR A 118 0.60 -5.96 20.20
C THR A 118 1.11 -7.37 19.91
N GLU A 119 2.38 -7.66 20.25
CA GLU A 119 2.96 -9.00 20.11
C GLU A 119 2.19 -10.04 20.93
N ASP A 120 1.69 -9.66 22.12
CA ASP A 120 0.91 -10.56 22.98
C ASP A 120 -0.44 -10.95 22.34
N MET A 121 -1.08 -10.02 21.64
CA MET A 121 -2.31 -10.31 20.89
C MET A 121 -2.10 -11.31 19.74
N LEU A 122 -0.88 -11.41 19.23
CA LEU A 122 -0.53 -12.23 18.07
C LEU A 122 0.16 -13.55 18.44
N ALA A 123 0.56 -13.74 19.71
CA ALA A 123 1.42 -14.84 20.13
C ALA A 123 0.82 -16.23 19.84
N ASP A 124 -0.50 -16.38 20.02
CA ASP A 124 -1.26 -17.60 19.82
C ASP A 124 -2.01 -17.67 18.47
N LYS A 125 -1.87 -16.65 17.63
CA LYS A 125 -2.63 -16.57 16.36
C LYS A 125 -2.00 -17.45 15.27
N PRO A 126 -2.79 -17.90 14.30
CA PRO A 126 -2.30 -18.68 13.16
C PRO A 126 -1.29 -17.87 12.35
N LYS A 127 -0.42 -18.58 11.64
CA LYS A 127 0.47 -17.96 10.65
C LYS A 127 -0.28 -17.68 9.36
N LEU A 128 0.24 -16.73 8.57
CA LEU A 128 -0.41 -16.33 7.33
C LEU A 128 -0.71 -17.49 6.35
N PRO A 129 0.18 -18.49 6.13
CA PRO A 129 -0.16 -19.63 5.27
C PRO A 129 -1.42 -20.40 5.69
N ASP A 130 -1.66 -20.49 6.99
CA ASP A 130 -2.79 -21.23 7.56
C ASP A 130 -4.12 -20.45 7.44
N VAL A 131 -4.04 -19.14 7.17
CA VAL A 131 -5.17 -18.21 7.06
C VAL A 131 -5.60 -18.00 5.61
N LEU A 132 -4.66 -18.04 4.66
CA LEU A 132 -4.91 -17.65 3.27
C LEU A 132 -6.01 -18.47 2.59
N ASP A 133 -6.13 -19.77 2.87
CA ASP A 133 -7.18 -20.59 2.24
C ASP A 133 -8.58 -20.18 2.70
N GLY A 134 -8.75 -19.91 3.99
CA GLY A 134 -10.02 -19.38 4.53
C GLY A 134 -10.34 -18.00 3.97
N PHE A 135 -9.35 -17.13 3.86
CA PHE A 135 -9.52 -15.80 3.24
C PHE A 135 -9.92 -15.92 1.76
N PHE A 136 -9.25 -16.76 0.97
CA PHE A 136 -9.60 -16.95 -0.44
C PHE A 136 -10.97 -17.60 -0.61
N ALA A 137 -11.35 -18.54 0.25
CA ALA A 137 -12.70 -19.11 0.25
C ALA A 137 -13.76 -18.05 0.57
N PHE A 138 -13.47 -17.12 1.51
CA PHE A 138 -14.33 -15.99 1.80
C PHE A 138 -14.46 -15.04 0.60
N ILE A 139 -13.38 -14.69 -0.09
CA ILE A 139 -13.43 -13.83 -1.27
C ILE A 139 -14.17 -14.51 -2.42
N GLY A 140 -13.86 -15.77 -2.73
CA GLY A 140 -14.40 -16.48 -3.90
C GLY A 140 -14.14 -15.73 -5.19
N ASP A 141 -15.17 -15.69 -6.06
CA ASP A 141 -15.14 -14.95 -7.35
C ASP A 141 -15.67 -13.50 -7.23
N SER A 142 -15.76 -12.98 -6.01
CA SER A 142 -16.31 -11.64 -5.78
C SER A 142 -15.42 -10.55 -6.38
N ILE A 143 -16.04 -9.44 -6.78
CA ILE A 143 -15.34 -8.17 -6.92
C ILE A 143 -14.85 -7.79 -5.54
N VAL A 144 -13.61 -7.30 -5.42
CA VAL A 144 -13.10 -6.78 -4.15
C VAL A 144 -13.06 -5.25 -4.17
N MET A 145 -13.12 -4.64 -3.00
CA MET A 145 -13.07 -3.19 -2.85
C MET A 145 -12.20 -2.81 -1.64
N GLY A 146 -11.52 -1.68 -1.73
CA GLY A 146 -10.75 -1.10 -0.64
C GLY A 146 -10.14 0.25 -1.03
N HIS A 147 -9.31 0.80 -0.14
CA HIS A 147 -8.63 2.07 -0.38
C HIS A 147 -7.16 1.83 -0.71
N ASP A 148 -6.71 2.29 -1.91
CA ASP A 148 -5.37 1.97 -2.50
C ASP A 148 -5.11 0.44 -2.58
N ILE A 149 -6.19 -0.33 -2.64
CA ILE A 149 -6.19 -1.79 -2.58
C ILE A 149 -5.38 -2.43 -3.72
N GLY A 150 -5.43 -1.82 -4.91
CA GLY A 150 -4.77 -2.34 -6.11
C GLY A 150 -3.25 -2.29 -6.02
N TYR A 151 -2.68 -1.37 -5.27
CA TYR A 151 -1.24 -1.21 -5.10
C TYR A 151 -0.72 -1.83 -3.79
N ASN A 152 -1.50 -1.77 -2.72
CA ASN A 152 -1.13 -2.28 -1.41
C ASN A 152 -1.64 -3.71 -1.18
N ASP A 153 -2.91 -3.89 -0.86
CA ASP A 153 -3.42 -5.14 -0.29
C ASP A 153 -3.34 -6.32 -1.25
N ILE A 154 -3.80 -6.15 -2.49
CA ILE A 154 -3.69 -7.19 -3.52
C ILE A 154 -2.23 -7.55 -3.77
N MET A 155 -1.34 -6.56 -3.77
CA MET A 155 0.09 -6.81 -3.95
C MET A 155 0.71 -7.48 -2.73
N ASN A 156 0.33 -7.11 -1.50
CA ASN A 156 0.82 -7.73 -0.28
C ASN A 156 0.41 -9.20 -0.20
N ILE A 157 -0.84 -9.54 -0.56
CA ILE A 157 -1.29 -10.94 -0.69
C ILE A 157 -0.46 -11.68 -1.75
N ASN A 158 -0.23 -11.11 -2.92
CA ASN A 158 0.61 -11.75 -3.96
C ASN A 158 2.06 -11.94 -3.52
N MET A 159 2.62 -10.97 -2.78
CA MET A 159 3.97 -11.08 -2.20
C MET A 159 4.03 -12.22 -1.16
N ALA A 160 3.00 -12.35 -0.33
CA ALA A 160 2.86 -13.45 0.62
C ALA A 160 2.73 -14.80 -0.09
N CYS A 161 1.86 -14.92 -1.10
CA CYS A 161 1.72 -16.13 -1.91
C CYS A 161 3.08 -16.56 -2.50
N ARG A 162 3.83 -15.63 -3.10
CA ARG A 162 5.16 -15.90 -3.61
C ARG A 162 6.12 -16.38 -2.53
N ARG A 163 6.10 -15.76 -1.33
CA ARG A 163 6.96 -16.13 -0.20
C ARG A 163 6.71 -17.56 0.25
N PHE A 164 5.43 -17.96 0.27
CA PHE A 164 4.99 -19.29 0.70
C PHE A 164 4.87 -20.28 -0.47
N HIS A 165 5.48 -19.96 -1.63
CA HIS A 165 5.52 -20.84 -2.82
C HIS A 165 4.16 -21.27 -3.35
N ARG A 166 3.11 -20.45 -3.14
CA ARG A 166 1.82 -20.67 -3.79
C ARG A 166 1.94 -20.37 -5.29
N GLN A 167 1.32 -21.21 -6.12
CA GLN A 167 1.47 -21.13 -7.59
C GLN A 167 0.57 -20.05 -8.18
N ASP A 168 -0.64 -19.88 -7.63
CA ASP A 168 -1.63 -18.98 -8.20
C ASP A 168 -1.45 -17.55 -7.70
N LEU A 169 -1.69 -16.60 -8.60
CA LEU A 169 -1.75 -15.18 -8.27
C LEU A 169 -3.18 -14.81 -7.84
N PHE A 170 -3.27 -13.95 -6.84
CA PHE A 170 -4.52 -13.33 -6.43
C PHE A 170 -4.79 -12.12 -7.34
N LEU A 171 -5.67 -12.27 -8.31
CA LEU A 171 -5.96 -11.28 -9.36
C LEU A 171 -7.48 -11.02 -9.46
N PRO A 172 -8.17 -10.63 -8.39
CA PRO A 172 -9.60 -10.34 -8.44
C PRO A 172 -9.90 -9.11 -9.31
N ARG A 173 -11.13 -8.98 -9.78
CA ARG A 173 -11.65 -7.68 -10.22
C ARG A 173 -11.79 -6.78 -9.00
N PHE A 174 -11.48 -5.50 -9.11
CA PHE A 174 -11.48 -4.63 -7.94
C PHE A 174 -11.96 -3.20 -8.21
N LEU A 175 -12.50 -2.59 -7.18
CA LEU A 175 -12.84 -1.18 -7.04
C LEU A 175 -11.84 -0.56 -6.05
N ASP A 176 -11.19 0.52 -6.44
CA ASP A 176 -10.21 1.23 -5.63
C ASP A 176 -10.70 2.64 -5.34
N THR A 177 -11.10 2.90 -4.09
CA THR A 177 -11.70 4.18 -3.70
C THR A 177 -10.73 5.34 -3.84
N GLU A 178 -9.42 5.14 -3.65
CA GLU A 178 -8.41 6.17 -3.90
C GLU A 178 -8.36 6.56 -5.38
N ARG A 179 -8.32 5.57 -6.26
CA ARG A 179 -8.25 5.78 -7.72
C ARG A 179 -9.55 6.39 -8.27
N ILE A 180 -10.70 5.95 -7.76
CA ILE A 180 -12.00 6.53 -8.11
C ILE A 180 -12.02 8.00 -7.68
N ALA A 181 -11.65 8.30 -6.44
CA ALA A 181 -11.59 9.68 -5.93
C ALA A 181 -10.63 10.57 -6.74
N LYS A 182 -9.47 10.06 -7.13
CA LYS A 182 -8.51 10.79 -7.99
C LYS A 182 -9.08 11.15 -9.36
N ARG A 183 -9.98 10.34 -9.90
CA ARG A 183 -10.66 10.62 -11.18
C ARG A 183 -11.82 11.60 -11.02
N MET A 184 -12.59 11.45 -9.94
CA MET A 184 -13.81 12.25 -9.70
C MET A 184 -13.50 13.61 -9.06
N LEU A 185 -12.50 13.68 -8.19
CA LEU A 185 -12.24 14.85 -7.32
C LEU A 185 -10.80 15.42 -7.51
N PRO A 186 -10.30 15.61 -8.73
CA PRO A 186 -8.88 15.93 -8.93
C PRO A 186 -8.43 17.26 -8.32
N THR A 187 -9.33 18.22 -8.14
CA THR A 187 -9.05 19.56 -7.61
C THR A 187 -9.64 19.81 -6.23
N GLN A 188 -10.72 19.14 -5.86
CA GLN A 188 -11.53 19.42 -4.68
C GLN A 188 -10.83 19.04 -3.37
N THR A 189 -9.96 18.03 -3.40
CA THR A 189 -9.25 17.53 -2.21
C THR A 189 -7.90 18.19 -1.96
N GLY A 190 -7.50 19.16 -2.78
CA GLY A 190 -6.16 19.76 -2.71
C GLY A 190 -5.04 18.75 -2.96
N GLY A 191 -5.30 17.69 -3.73
CA GLY A 191 -4.34 16.62 -4.08
C GLY A 191 -4.10 15.60 -2.97
N LYS A 192 -4.93 15.56 -1.93
CA LYS A 192 -4.86 14.59 -0.82
C LYS A 192 -5.93 13.52 -0.99
N PHE A 193 -5.49 12.27 -1.25
CA PHE A 193 -6.38 11.15 -1.55
C PHE A 193 -6.24 9.98 -0.58
N GLY A 194 -5.46 10.09 0.50
CA GLY A 194 -5.45 9.09 1.57
C GLY A 194 -6.81 8.99 2.26
N LEU A 195 -7.12 7.82 2.83
CA LEU A 195 -8.43 7.51 3.43
C LEU A 195 -8.89 8.61 4.40
N ASP A 196 -8.06 8.99 5.38
CA ASP A 196 -8.37 10.04 6.36
C ASP A 196 -8.71 11.39 5.70
N ALA A 197 -8.00 11.76 4.64
CA ALA A 197 -8.21 13.02 3.95
C ALA A 197 -9.57 13.03 3.23
N LEU A 198 -9.95 11.89 2.62
CA LEU A 198 -11.23 11.74 1.94
C LEU A 198 -12.40 11.61 2.91
N LEU A 199 -12.23 10.89 4.01
CA LEU A 199 -13.22 10.84 5.09
C LEU A 199 -13.51 12.25 5.61
N LYS A 200 -12.47 13.03 5.89
CA LYS A 200 -12.61 14.42 6.30
C LYS A 200 -13.29 15.28 5.23
N TYR A 201 -12.98 15.09 3.95
CA TYR A 201 -13.62 15.82 2.85
C TYR A 201 -15.14 15.58 2.82
N TYR A 202 -15.57 14.33 3.07
CA TYR A 202 -16.99 13.97 3.11
C TYR A 202 -17.65 14.14 4.49
N ASN A 203 -16.95 14.72 5.49
CA ASN A 203 -17.40 14.82 6.88
C ASN A 203 -17.78 13.45 7.51
N LEU A 204 -17.09 12.40 7.09
CA LEU A 204 -17.20 11.07 7.68
C LEU A 204 -16.22 10.98 8.87
N GLN A 205 -16.64 10.35 9.94
CA GLN A 205 -15.77 10.06 11.08
C GLN A 205 -15.28 8.61 10.98
N ALA A 206 -13.96 8.42 11.04
CA ALA A 206 -13.41 7.10 11.35
C ALA A 206 -13.53 6.90 12.86
N GLU A 207 -14.29 5.92 13.30
CA GLU A 207 -14.37 5.56 14.72
C GLU A 207 -13.29 4.52 15.03
N GLY A 208 -12.28 4.92 15.80
CA GLY A 208 -11.31 3.99 16.38
C GLY A 208 -9.88 4.13 15.87
N GLU A 209 -9.02 3.21 16.34
CA GLU A 209 -7.65 3.04 15.90
C GLU A 209 -7.63 2.43 14.49
N HIS A 210 -6.54 2.61 13.75
CA HIS A 210 -6.33 1.93 12.46
C HIS A 210 -6.34 0.41 12.68
N ARG A 211 -7.42 -0.22 12.29
CA ARG A 211 -7.67 -1.66 12.34
C ARG A 211 -8.33 -2.06 11.04
N ALA A 212 -7.92 -3.15 10.46
CA ALA A 212 -8.37 -3.60 9.16
C ALA A 212 -9.91 -3.61 9.01
N LEU A 213 -10.65 -4.00 10.05
CA LEU A 213 -12.12 -3.99 10.00
C LEU A 213 -12.69 -2.56 10.03
N VAL A 214 -12.10 -1.64 10.79
CA VAL A 214 -12.49 -0.22 10.85
C VAL A 214 -12.22 0.44 9.50
N ASP A 215 -11.08 0.15 8.89
CA ASP A 215 -10.71 0.69 7.59
C ASP A 215 -11.58 0.11 6.47
N CYS A 216 -12.05 -1.15 6.58
CA CYS A 216 -13.11 -1.68 5.72
C CYS A 216 -14.41 -0.87 5.80
N TYR A 217 -14.90 -0.55 6.99
CA TYR A 217 -16.12 0.27 7.16
C TYR A 217 -15.90 1.69 6.63
N SER A 218 -14.74 2.27 6.87
CA SER A 218 -14.36 3.60 6.39
C SER A 218 -14.32 3.66 4.86
N ALA A 219 -13.71 2.65 4.22
CA ALA A 219 -13.66 2.52 2.77
C ALA A 219 -15.06 2.32 2.16
N LEU A 220 -15.93 1.55 2.83
CA LEU A 220 -17.32 1.34 2.42
C LEU A 220 -18.12 2.66 2.48
N ALA A 221 -18.03 3.40 3.59
CA ALA A 221 -18.70 4.68 3.73
C ALA A 221 -18.22 5.71 2.69
N LEU A 222 -16.92 5.76 2.45
CA LEU A 222 -16.35 6.58 1.38
C LEU A 222 -16.88 6.18 0.01
N TYR A 223 -16.92 4.88 -0.30
CA TYR A 223 -17.44 4.38 -1.57
C TYR A 223 -18.89 4.78 -1.81
N GLN A 224 -19.75 4.72 -0.78
CA GLN A 224 -21.14 5.14 -0.88
C GLN A 224 -21.27 6.64 -1.22
N CYS A 225 -20.37 7.48 -0.69
CA CYS A 225 -20.33 8.91 -1.04
C CYS A 225 -19.89 9.10 -2.50
N LEU A 226 -18.84 8.41 -2.93
CA LEU A 226 -18.33 8.48 -4.31
C LEU A 226 -19.39 7.97 -5.33
N LEU A 227 -20.11 6.90 -5.01
CA LEU A 227 -21.18 6.38 -5.84
C LEU A 227 -22.30 7.39 -6.02
N ARG A 228 -22.77 8.01 -4.92
CA ARG A 228 -23.79 9.06 -4.94
C ARG A 228 -23.36 10.28 -5.75
N ASP A 229 -22.11 10.73 -5.60
CA ASP A 229 -21.58 11.87 -6.34
C ASP A 229 -21.44 11.54 -7.83
N TYR A 230 -21.05 10.31 -8.18
CA TYR A 230 -21.01 9.82 -9.54
C TYR A 230 -22.39 9.83 -10.21
N GLU A 231 -23.44 9.35 -9.52
CA GLU A 231 -24.83 9.32 -10.00
C GLU A 231 -25.44 10.71 -10.15
N THR A 232 -25.08 11.64 -9.29
CA THR A 232 -25.59 13.02 -9.31
C THR A 232 -24.78 13.96 -10.20
N GLY A 233 -23.73 13.46 -10.86
CA GLY A 233 -22.88 14.27 -11.74
C GLY A 233 -22.03 15.31 -10.99
N LYS A 234 -21.77 15.12 -9.72
CA LYS A 234 -20.90 15.98 -8.90
C LYS A 234 -19.44 15.52 -9.01
N HIS A 235 -18.83 15.63 -10.17
CA HIS A 235 -17.44 15.24 -10.44
C HIS A 235 -16.77 16.16 -11.47
#